data_eb5d9d20f96872efbdd0936c8a0ea3d7
#
_entry.id   eb5d9d20f96872efbdd0936c8a0ea3d7
#
_cell.length_a   1.000
_cell.length_b   1.000
_cell.length_c   1.000
_cell.angle_alpha   90.00
_cell.angle_beta   90.00
_cell.angle_gamma   90.00
#
_symmetry.space_group_name_H-M   'P 1'
#
loop_
_entity.id
_entity.type
_entity.pdbx_description
1 polymer ?
#
loop_
_entity_poly.entity_id
_entity_poly.type
_entity_poly.pdbx_seq_one_letter_code
_entity_poly.pdbx_strand_id
1 'polypeptide(L)'
;MSTQISLMLMDLGPSSPLGILDRVGWWGALGMIAVALVYTLFMLLASRGAPKHGGASHPDAPLLIVILMPCLNEAEVIGASVRRLTSIPDPGLRIMVIDDGSDDDTAQVAAQAGDARVEVVRRRPPHARLGKGEALNDALSIVRSRCTSVSSSRVVVGVMDADGRLDPHAIGEVRKAFAPQEVGAVQMGVRINNRFGSLLARMQDMEFVIFTEVFQRGRRRVHSVGMGGNAQFVRLSALDALGPRPWTRSLTEDFDLGIRLNATSWTNEFWPSASVHQQGVTNMRRLLRQRTRWFQGNLQALHLLRSVAREQRGLGRADTLWQILTPYLLLTGSLLTLSFLITMVTAAVAAVLRWEQSWIWLVGAYVIAFGPALIYAWIYWRIERREGLNLIKAVGYAHLFVLYGLLPSLYGWRALARELTGRTGWAKTAREAEPAQVAQPFQAAAPGGLVPTGPPALGSQPPPHEAVRRAPIPAPGTMRAGSAAPAGSSLGHPAVVGRRTHRAFSNLNNEEMR
;
A
#
# COMPACT_ATOMS: atom_id res chain seq x y z
N MET A 1 -16.52 38.82 -30.56
CA MET A 1 -16.74 38.00 -29.34
C MET A 1 -15.45 37.70 -28.61
N SER A 2 -14.32 37.40 -29.25
CA SER A 2 -13.04 37.16 -28.58
C SER A 2 -12.44 38.40 -27.89
N THR A 3 -12.56 39.58 -28.47
CA THR A 3 -12.03 40.82 -27.91
C THR A 3 -12.80 41.32 -26.69
N GLN A 4 -14.10 41.05 -26.60
CA GLN A 4 -14.92 41.42 -25.43
C GLN A 4 -14.68 40.50 -24.21
N ILE A 5 -14.41 39.20 -24.43
CA ILE A 5 -14.05 38.28 -23.35
C ILE A 5 -12.64 38.62 -22.79
N SER A 6 -11.69 39.00 -23.67
CA SER A 6 -10.36 39.46 -23.24
C SER A 6 -10.40 40.77 -22.45
N LEU A 7 -11.28 41.72 -22.85
CA LEU A 7 -11.49 42.98 -22.13
C LEU A 7 -12.21 42.77 -20.79
N MET A 8 -13.17 41.83 -20.72
CA MET A 8 -13.88 41.50 -19.48
C MET A 8 -13.00 40.81 -18.45
N LEU A 9 -11.96 40.07 -18.88
CA LEU A 9 -10.94 39.46 -18.00
C LEU A 9 -9.81 40.44 -17.62
N MET A 10 -9.60 41.53 -18.41
CA MET A 10 -8.59 42.57 -18.12
C MET A 10 -9.12 43.74 -17.28
N ASP A 11 -10.43 43.86 -17.10
CA ASP A 11 -11.05 45.02 -16.43
C ASP A 11 -11.41 44.75 -14.94
N LEU A 12 -10.87 43.70 -14.37
CA LEU A 12 -10.84 43.53 -12.93
C LEU A 12 -9.75 44.44 -12.36
N GLY A 13 -10.09 45.71 -12.15
CA GLY A 13 -9.16 46.67 -11.56
C GLY A 13 -8.44 46.10 -10.35
N PRO A 14 -7.15 46.42 -10.14
CA PRO A 14 -6.33 45.78 -9.09
C PRO A 14 -6.90 45.90 -7.67
N SER A 15 -7.84 46.78 -7.43
CA SER A 15 -8.53 47.01 -6.16
C SER A 15 -9.93 46.40 -6.07
N SER A 16 -10.43 45.75 -7.15
CA SER A 16 -11.71 45.05 -7.08
C SER A 16 -11.61 43.80 -6.20
N PRO A 17 -12.68 43.39 -5.46
CA PRO A 17 -12.67 42.17 -4.67
C PRO A 17 -12.28 40.91 -5.46
N LEU A 18 -12.69 40.83 -6.73
CA LEU A 18 -12.33 39.74 -7.63
C LEU A 18 -10.86 39.80 -8.06
N GLY A 19 -10.30 40.99 -8.30
CA GLY A 19 -8.87 41.18 -8.61
C GLY A 19 -7.96 40.89 -7.39
N ILE A 20 -8.44 41.14 -6.18
CA ILE A 20 -7.74 40.72 -4.94
C ILE A 20 -7.78 39.21 -4.80
N LEU A 21 -8.94 38.59 -5.04
CA LEU A 21 -9.11 37.14 -4.93
C LEU A 21 -8.24 36.38 -5.94
N ASP A 22 -8.16 36.88 -7.17
CA ASP A 22 -7.30 36.32 -8.22
C ASP A 22 -5.82 36.41 -7.84
N ARG A 23 -5.35 37.55 -7.33
CA ARG A 23 -3.96 37.69 -6.86
C ARG A 23 -3.64 36.81 -5.68
N VAL A 24 -4.52 36.73 -4.67
CA VAL A 24 -4.36 35.82 -3.53
C VAL A 24 -4.32 34.36 -4.02
N GLY A 25 -5.19 34.01 -4.98
CA GLY A 25 -5.19 32.71 -5.61
C GLY A 25 -3.86 32.39 -6.31
N TRP A 26 -3.34 33.33 -7.10
CA TRP A 26 -2.07 33.18 -7.82
C TRP A 26 -0.87 33.04 -6.91
N TRP A 27 -0.68 33.99 -6.00
CA TRP A 27 0.46 33.95 -5.06
C TRP A 27 0.36 32.79 -4.07
N GLY A 28 -0.88 32.43 -3.68
CA GLY A 28 -1.13 31.27 -2.85
C GLY A 28 -0.77 29.96 -3.57
N ALA A 29 -1.17 29.81 -4.84
CA ALA A 29 -0.82 28.63 -5.63
C ALA A 29 0.68 28.53 -5.87
N LEU A 30 1.34 29.62 -6.28
CA LEU A 30 2.80 29.66 -6.45
C LEU A 30 3.53 29.36 -5.14
N GLY A 31 3.09 29.93 -4.01
CA GLY A 31 3.65 29.65 -2.71
C GLY A 31 3.53 28.18 -2.32
N MET A 32 2.36 27.57 -2.52
CA MET A 32 2.16 26.13 -2.25
C MET A 32 3.00 25.25 -3.16
N ILE A 33 3.09 25.57 -4.45
CA ILE A 33 3.97 24.86 -5.41
C ILE A 33 5.43 24.98 -4.95
N ALA A 34 5.89 26.18 -4.60
CA ALA A 34 7.26 26.38 -4.12
C ALA A 34 7.55 25.57 -2.86
N VAL A 35 6.66 25.57 -1.88
CA VAL A 35 6.80 24.77 -0.65
C VAL A 35 6.83 23.28 -0.97
N ALA A 36 5.95 22.78 -1.85
CA ALA A 36 5.94 21.39 -2.28
C ALA A 36 7.23 20.99 -3.01
N LEU A 37 7.76 21.87 -3.87
CA LEU A 37 9.03 21.66 -4.58
C LEU A 37 10.22 21.62 -3.60
N VAL A 38 10.30 22.58 -2.67
CA VAL A 38 11.35 22.62 -1.64
C VAL A 38 11.29 21.37 -0.78
N TYR A 39 10.11 20.98 -0.33
CA TYR A 39 9.93 19.74 0.44
C TYR A 39 10.36 18.51 -0.36
N THR A 40 9.94 18.40 -1.62
CA THR A 40 10.32 17.30 -2.50
C THR A 40 11.84 17.24 -2.72
N LEU A 41 12.46 18.39 -2.99
CA LEU A 41 13.92 18.50 -3.14
C LEU A 41 14.64 18.10 -1.84
N PHE A 42 14.17 18.59 -0.71
CA PHE A 42 14.69 18.21 0.60
C PHE A 42 14.63 16.69 0.80
N MET A 43 13.49 16.04 0.57
CA MET A 43 13.34 14.59 0.69
C MET A 43 14.19 13.82 -0.31
N LEU A 44 14.33 14.32 -1.54
CA LEU A 44 15.19 13.73 -2.56
C LEU A 44 16.69 13.79 -2.16
N LEU A 45 17.14 14.89 -1.59
CA LEU A 45 18.50 15.01 -1.08
C LEU A 45 18.73 14.14 0.16
N ALA A 46 17.78 14.14 1.09
CA ALA A 46 17.80 13.29 2.27
C ALA A 46 17.82 11.79 1.91
N SER A 47 17.09 11.38 0.85
CA SER A 47 17.06 9.99 0.39
C SER A 47 18.41 9.49 -0.12
N ARG A 48 19.23 10.38 -0.72
CA ARG A 48 20.58 10.05 -1.21
C ARG A 48 21.58 9.84 -0.08
N GLY A 49 21.43 10.58 1.02
CA GLY A 49 22.27 10.50 2.21
C GLY A 49 21.79 9.48 3.25
N ALA A 50 20.74 8.75 2.98
CA ALA A 50 20.24 7.73 3.92
C ALA A 50 21.33 6.67 4.15
N PRO A 51 21.60 6.28 5.42
CA PRO A 51 22.62 5.29 5.74
C PRO A 51 22.36 4.01 4.94
N LYS A 52 23.41 3.46 4.32
CA LYS A 52 23.34 2.09 3.82
C LYS A 52 23.18 1.19 5.04
N HIS A 53 22.33 0.18 4.92
CA HIS A 53 22.22 -0.82 5.98
C HIS A 53 23.61 -1.47 6.12
N GLY A 54 24.36 -1.09 7.17
CA GLY A 54 25.59 -1.76 7.53
C GLY A 54 25.27 -3.24 7.74
N GLY A 55 26.23 -4.12 7.43
CA GLY A 55 26.06 -5.54 7.70
C GLY A 55 25.80 -5.73 9.19
N ALA A 56 24.54 -5.63 9.58
CA ALA A 56 24.13 -5.91 10.94
C ALA A 56 24.48 -7.36 11.21
N SER A 57 25.32 -7.58 12.21
CA SER A 57 25.52 -8.91 12.80
C SER A 57 24.15 -9.54 13.01
N HIS A 58 24.02 -10.82 12.71
CA HIS A 58 22.80 -11.56 13.03
C HIS A 58 22.48 -11.29 14.50
N PRO A 59 21.21 -11.03 14.86
CA PRO A 59 20.83 -10.93 16.26
C PRO A 59 21.28 -12.20 16.96
N ASP A 60 21.96 -12.06 18.11
CA ASP A 60 22.49 -13.19 18.90
C ASP A 60 21.42 -14.21 19.32
N ALA A 61 20.16 -13.87 19.13
CA ALA A 61 19.02 -14.72 19.45
C ALA A 61 17.94 -14.68 18.35
N PRO A 62 17.34 -15.82 17.98
CA PRO A 62 16.35 -15.90 16.93
C PRO A 62 15.11 -15.07 17.28
N LEU A 63 14.63 -14.27 16.31
CA LEU A 63 13.36 -13.54 16.42
C LEU A 63 12.20 -14.47 16.05
N LEU A 64 11.11 -14.40 16.81
CA LEU A 64 9.82 -14.96 16.43
C LEU A 64 9.08 -13.90 15.58
N ILE A 65 8.77 -14.23 14.35
CA ILE A 65 8.03 -13.34 13.43
C ILE A 65 6.62 -13.90 13.25
N VAL A 66 5.62 -13.11 13.62
CA VAL A 66 4.20 -13.47 13.49
C VAL A 66 3.55 -12.53 12.46
N ILE A 67 3.16 -13.05 11.30
CA ILE A 67 2.46 -12.28 10.28
C ILE A 67 0.96 -12.37 10.51
N LEU A 68 0.32 -11.23 10.74
CA LEU A 68 -1.12 -11.06 10.84
C LEU A 68 -1.70 -10.72 9.47
N MET A 69 -2.66 -11.51 9.01
CA MET A 69 -3.35 -11.33 7.72
C MET A 69 -4.85 -11.09 7.96
N PRO A 70 -5.30 -9.85 8.13
CA PRO A 70 -6.72 -9.54 8.28
C PRO A 70 -7.46 -9.72 6.95
N CYS A 71 -8.48 -10.57 6.95
CA CYS A 71 -9.23 -10.98 5.77
C CYS A 71 -10.74 -10.74 5.97
N LEU A 72 -11.40 -10.29 4.92
CA LEU A 72 -12.86 -10.24 4.82
C LEU A 72 -13.24 -10.49 3.37
N ASN A 73 -13.86 -11.63 3.06
CA ASN A 73 -14.22 -12.05 1.70
C ASN A 73 -13.01 -12.01 0.74
N GLU A 74 -11.97 -12.82 1.04
CA GLU A 74 -10.69 -12.89 0.30
C GLU A 74 -10.40 -14.31 -0.21
N ALA A 75 -11.41 -15.17 -0.35
CA ALA A 75 -11.25 -16.57 -0.78
C ALA A 75 -10.44 -16.70 -2.09
N GLU A 76 -10.58 -15.74 -3.01
CA GLU A 76 -9.90 -15.76 -4.31
C GLU A 76 -8.37 -15.60 -4.23
N VAL A 77 -7.84 -14.94 -3.19
CA VAL A 77 -6.42 -14.56 -3.13
C VAL A 77 -5.67 -15.16 -1.94
N ILE A 78 -6.36 -15.41 -0.81
CA ILE A 78 -5.73 -15.80 0.45
C ILE A 78 -4.94 -17.10 0.34
N GLY A 79 -5.45 -18.10 -0.37
CA GLY A 79 -4.79 -19.39 -0.51
C GLY A 79 -3.41 -19.30 -1.18
N ALA A 80 -3.29 -18.46 -2.21
CA ALA A 80 -2.03 -18.23 -2.88
C ALA A 80 -1.02 -17.49 -1.98
N SER A 81 -1.47 -16.51 -1.22
CA SER A 81 -0.62 -15.74 -0.29
C SER A 81 -0.12 -16.60 0.87
N VAL A 82 -0.97 -17.45 1.45
CA VAL A 82 -0.58 -18.40 2.50
C VAL A 82 0.46 -19.40 1.98
N ARG A 83 0.23 -20.03 0.79
CA ARG A 83 1.23 -20.93 0.20
C ARG A 83 2.58 -20.27 -0.06
N ARG A 84 2.62 -19.01 -0.49
CA ARG A 84 3.89 -18.26 -0.67
C ARG A 84 4.61 -18.03 0.65
N LEU A 85 3.89 -17.67 1.71
CA LEU A 85 4.50 -17.49 3.02
C LEU A 85 5.00 -18.81 3.61
N THR A 86 4.26 -19.89 3.45
CA THR A 86 4.67 -21.22 3.92
C THR A 86 5.83 -21.81 3.11
N SER A 87 6.07 -21.34 1.88
CA SER A 87 7.25 -21.73 1.10
C SER A 87 8.56 -21.10 1.61
N ILE A 88 8.49 -20.09 2.48
CA ILE A 88 9.68 -19.50 3.11
C ILE A 88 10.20 -20.46 4.20
N PRO A 89 11.44 -20.98 4.10
CA PRO A 89 11.99 -21.94 5.05
C PRO A 89 12.55 -21.22 6.29
N ASP A 90 11.66 -20.72 7.15
CA ASP A 90 12.04 -20.02 8.37
C ASP A 90 11.31 -20.67 9.58
N PRO A 91 12.02 -21.27 10.54
CA PRO A 91 11.40 -21.97 11.68
C PRO A 91 10.75 -21.00 12.68
N GLY A 92 11.21 -19.76 12.75
CA GLY A 92 10.65 -18.71 13.60
C GLY A 92 9.50 -17.92 12.95
N LEU A 93 9.04 -18.31 11.75
CA LEU A 93 7.90 -17.67 11.10
C LEU A 93 6.59 -18.34 11.52
N ARG A 94 5.60 -17.52 11.90
CA ARG A 94 4.21 -17.92 12.16
C ARG A 94 3.27 -17.03 11.35
N ILE A 95 2.14 -17.57 10.94
CA ILE A 95 1.15 -16.89 10.13
C ILE A 95 -0.20 -17.01 10.82
N MET A 96 -0.83 -15.88 11.10
CA MET A 96 -2.17 -15.82 11.67
C MET A 96 -3.11 -15.14 10.69
N VAL A 97 -3.98 -15.92 10.08
CA VAL A 97 -5.05 -15.42 9.21
C VAL A 97 -6.25 -15.06 10.09
N ILE A 98 -6.71 -13.81 9.99
CA ILE A 98 -7.82 -13.29 10.80
C ILE A 98 -9.02 -13.13 9.86
N ASP A 99 -9.92 -14.11 9.90
CA ASP A 99 -11.18 -14.03 9.17
C ASP A 99 -12.17 -13.17 9.95
N ASP A 100 -12.38 -11.93 9.50
CA ASP A 100 -13.22 -10.92 10.16
C ASP A 100 -14.71 -11.11 9.84
N GLY A 101 -15.17 -12.36 9.85
CA GLY A 101 -16.57 -12.72 9.60
C GLY A 101 -16.90 -12.74 8.11
N SER A 102 -16.07 -13.38 7.29
CA SER A 102 -16.33 -13.56 5.86
C SER A 102 -17.60 -14.36 5.60
N ASP A 103 -18.28 -14.00 4.51
CA ASP A 103 -19.47 -14.69 4.00
C ASP A 103 -19.08 -15.78 2.96
N ASP A 104 -17.82 -15.77 2.50
CA ASP A 104 -17.24 -16.73 1.57
C ASP A 104 -16.32 -17.76 2.26
N ASP A 105 -15.66 -18.61 1.50
CA ASP A 105 -14.80 -19.68 2.00
C ASP A 105 -13.39 -19.22 2.43
N THR A 106 -13.18 -17.92 2.73
CA THR A 106 -11.86 -17.35 3.08
C THR A 106 -11.13 -18.16 4.14
N ALA A 107 -11.78 -18.47 5.27
CA ALA A 107 -11.15 -19.19 6.38
C ALA A 107 -10.79 -20.63 6.00
N GLN A 108 -11.66 -21.30 5.23
CA GLN A 108 -11.45 -22.68 4.79
C GLN A 108 -10.30 -22.75 3.78
N VAL A 109 -10.27 -21.85 2.80
CA VAL A 109 -9.19 -21.76 1.81
C VAL A 109 -7.84 -21.48 2.47
N ALA A 110 -7.81 -20.56 3.45
CA ALA A 110 -6.61 -20.26 4.22
C ALA A 110 -6.09 -21.49 5.00
N ALA A 111 -6.98 -22.19 5.67
CA ALA A 111 -6.63 -23.38 6.45
C ALA A 111 -6.11 -24.54 5.57
N GLN A 112 -6.71 -24.75 4.39
CA GLN A 112 -6.27 -25.78 3.43
C GLN A 112 -4.93 -25.44 2.75
N ALA A 113 -4.64 -24.15 2.58
CA ALA A 113 -3.41 -23.69 1.95
C ALA A 113 -2.20 -23.68 2.90
N GLY A 114 -2.43 -23.77 4.22
CA GLY A 114 -1.44 -23.63 5.26
C GLY A 114 -0.75 -24.94 5.67
N ASP A 115 0.37 -24.80 6.38
CA ASP A 115 1.05 -25.87 7.11
C ASP A 115 0.92 -25.66 8.63
N ALA A 116 1.72 -26.38 9.42
CA ALA A 116 1.70 -26.30 10.90
C ALA A 116 2.03 -24.90 11.47
N ARG A 117 2.55 -23.98 10.66
CA ARG A 117 2.87 -22.59 11.04
C ARG A 117 1.68 -21.64 10.89
N VAL A 118 0.56 -22.10 10.31
CA VAL A 118 -0.62 -21.28 9.99
C VAL A 118 -1.72 -21.51 11.01
N GLU A 119 -2.18 -20.44 11.63
CA GLU A 119 -3.37 -20.43 12.48
C GLU A 119 -4.45 -19.55 11.84
N VAL A 120 -5.71 -20.04 11.78
CA VAL A 120 -6.86 -19.27 11.27
C VAL A 120 -7.75 -18.93 12.45
N VAL A 121 -7.90 -17.63 12.71
CA VAL A 121 -8.75 -17.08 13.76
C VAL A 121 -10.02 -16.52 13.13
N ARG A 122 -11.18 -17.09 13.45
CA ARG A 122 -12.48 -16.60 12.95
C ARG A 122 -13.15 -15.70 13.99
N ARG A 123 -13.36 -14.43 13.60
CA ARG A 123 -14.15 -13.49 14.37
C ARG A 123 -15.63 -13.63 14.02
N ARG A 124 -16.51 -13.36 14.98
CA ARG A 124 -17.96 -13.44 14.81
C ARG A 124 -18.62 -12.18 15.35
N PRO A 125 -19.84 -11.81 14.87
CA PRO A 125 -20.63 -10.77 15.51
C PRO A 125 -20.82 -11.04 17.01
N PRO A 126 -20.82 -10.01 17.88
CA PRO A 126 -20.76 -8.58 17.56
C PRO A 126 -19.34 -8.03 17.32
N HIS A 127 -18.28 -8.85 17.44
CA HIS A 127 -16.88 -8.38 17.38
C HIS A 127 -16.32 -8.32 15.95
N ALA A 128 -16.88 -9.06 14.99
CA ALA A 128 -16.47 -9.02 13.60
C ALA A 128 -16.94 -7.76 12.87
N ARG A 129 -16.21 -7.38 11.80
CA ARG A 129 -16.53 -6.27 10.87
C ARG A 129 -16.50 -4.87 11.51
N LEU A 130 -15.80 -4.72 12.62
CA LEU A 130 -15.62 -3.43 13.31
C LEU A 130 -14.44 -2.61 12.77
N GLY A 131 -13.76 -3.10 11.75
CA GLY A 131 -12.60 -2.47 11.12
C GLY A 131 -11.30 -3.25 11.30
N LYS A 132 -10.32 -2.95 10.43
CA LYS A 132 -9.03 -3.66 10.38
C LYS A 132 -8.26 -3.53 11.70
N GLY A 133 -8.24 -2.33 12.31
CA GLY A 133 -7.56 -2.10 13.58
C GLY A 133 -8.11 -2.97 14.72
N GLU A 134 -9.43 -3.15 14.79
CA GLU A 134 -10.06 -4.03 15.80
C GLU A 134 -9.68 -5.50 15.59
N ALA A 135 -9.66 -5.95 14.32
CA ALA A 135 -9.23 -7.31 13.99
C ALA A 135 -7.75 -7.56 14.37
N LEU A 136 -6.88 -6.59 14.10
CA LEU A 136 -5.46 -6.64 14.47
C LEU A 136 -5.25 -6.65 15.99
N ASN A 137 -6.02 -5.84 16.73
CA ASN A 137 -5.94 -5.80 18.21
C ASN A 137 -6.36 -7.14 18.85
N ASP A 138 -7.43 -7.75 18.34
CA ASP A 138 -7.87 -9.05 18.84
C ASP A 138 -6.84 -10.14 18.53
N ALA A 139 -6.26 -10.14 17.33
CA ALA A 139 -5.16 -11.03 16.97
C ALA A 139 -3.92 -10.80 17.86
N LEU A 140 -3.57 -9.54 18.16
CA LEU A 140 -2.45 -9.23 19.04
C LEU A 140 -2.64 -9.79 20.45
N SER A 141 -3.88 -9.78 20.97
CA SER A 141 -4.18 -10.39 22.27
C SER A 141 -3.89 -11.89 22.27
N ILE A 142 -4.18 -12.58 21.16
CA ILE A 142 -3.85 -14.00 20.97
C ILE A 142 -2.33 -14.18 20.86
N VAL A 143 -1.63 -13.34 20.09
CA VAL A 143 -0.16 -13.40 20.00
C VAL A 143 0.47 -13.26 21.39
N ARG A 144 0.05 -12.26 22.18
CA ARG A 144 0.53 -12.06 23.56
C ARG A 144 0.32 -13.30 24.42
N SER A 145 -0.85 -13.92 24.37
CA SER A 145 -1.16 -15.12 25.15
C SER A 145 -0.34 -16.35 24.72
N ARG A 146 0.05 -16.43 23.44
CA ARG A 146 0.84 -17.54 22.88
C ARG A 146 2.35 -17.37 23.08
N CYS A 147 2.82 -16.14 23.19
CA CYS A 147 4.24 -15.79 23.24
C CYS A 147 4.73 -15.49 24.67
N THR A 148 4.06 -15.94 25.72
CA THR A 148 4.40 -15.65 27.13
C THR A 148 5.79 -16.14 27.54
N SER A 149 6.30 -17.20 26.91
CA SER A 149 7.64 -17.74 27.14
C SER A 149 8.76 -17.04 26.38
N VAL A 150 8.42 -16.13 25.44
CA VAL A 150 9.37 -15.39 24.62
C VAL A 150 9.32 -13.91 25.02
N SER A 151 10.50 -13.30 25.25
CA SER A 151 10.56 -11.86 25.52
C SER A 151 9.90 -11.06 24.41
N SER A 152 9.06 -10.07 24.77
CA SER A 152 8.39 -9.19 23.80
C SER A 152 9.37 -8.41 22.88
N SER A 153 10.61 -8.21 23.33
CA SER A 153 11.69 -7.64 22.53
C SER A 153 12.17 -8.58 21.40
N ARG A 154 11.87 -9.87 21.47
CA ARG A 154 12.23 -10.90 20.47
C ARG A 154 11.05 -11.36 19.62
N VAL A 155 9.88 -10.80 19.79
CA VAL A 155 8.69 -11.05 18.97
C VAL A 155 8.48 -9.85 18.04
N VAL A 156 8.35 -10.12 16.75
CA VAL A 156 8.03 -9.14 15.71
C VAL A 156 6.68 -9.49 15.11
N VAL A 157 5.76 -8.54 15.11
CA VAL A 157 4.43 -8.67 14.53
C VAL A 157 4.43 -7.98 13.17
N GLY A 158 4.24 -8.75 12.10
CA GLY A 158 4.07 -8.25 10.74
C GLY A 158 2.59 -8.11 10.40
N VAL A 159 2.21 -7.12 9.59
CA VAL A 159 0.87 -7.02 9.01
C VAL A 159 0.99 -7.11 7.49
N MET A 160 0.19 -8.00 6.89
CA MET A 160 0.15 -8.20 5.46
C MET A 160 -1.28 -8.35 4.97
N ASP A 161 -1.63 -7.66 3.88
CA ASP A 161 -2.94 -7.82 3.25
C ASP A 161 -3.07 -9.19 2.57
N ALA A 162 -4.29 -9.67 2.40
CA ALA A 162 -4.59 -11.01 1.86
C ALA A 162 -4.04 -11.27 0.44
N ASP A 163 -3.84 -10.22 -0.36
CA ASP A 163 -3.25 -10.27 -1.71
C ASP A 163 -1.74 -9.98 -1.72
N GLY A 164 -1.13 -9.80 -0.54
CA GLY A 164 0.28 -9.49 -0.39
C GLY A 164 1.19 -10.65 -0.80
N ARG A 165 2.29 -10.33 -1.48
CA ARG A 165 3.34 -11.27 -1.86
C ARG A 165 4.67 -10.69 -1.42
N LEU A 166 5.21 -11.20 -0.32
CA LEU A 166 6.55 -10.82 0.11
C LEU A 166 7.62 -11.39 -0.83
N ASP A 167 8.70 -10.64 -1.03
CA ASP A 167 9.89 -11.20 -1.66
C ASP A 167 10.38 -12.41 -0.87
N PRO A 168 10.93 -13.46 -1.52
CA PRO A 168 11.35 -14.70 -0.85
C PRO A 168 12.36 -14.49 0.26
N HIS A 169 13.21 -13.46 0.16
CA HIS A 169 14.24 -13.11 1.14
C HIS A 169 13.75 -12.10 2.21
N ALA A 170 12.49 -11.66 2.14
CA ALA A 170 11.97 -10.59 3.00
C ALA A 170 12.08 -10.90 4.50
N ILE A 171 11.84 -12.14 4.91
CA ILE A 171 11.92 -12.54 6.32
C ILE A 171 13.37 -12.45 6.84
N GLY A 172 14.35 -12.83 6.02
CA GLY A 172 15.76 -12.62 6.33
C GLY A 172 16.12 -11.13 6.47
N GLU A 173 15.54 -10.28 5.61
CA GLU A 173 15.73 -8.83 5.68
C GLU A 173 15.02 -8.22 6.91
N VAL A 174 13.85 -8.74 7.34
CA VAL A 174 13.23 -8.35 8.61
C VAL A 174 14.17 -8.63 9.78
N ARG A 175 14.79 -9.81 9.83
CA ARG A 175 15.74 -10.15 10.90
C ARG A 175 16.91 -9.17 10.97
N LYS A 176 17.49 -8.82 9.82
CA LYS A 176 18.57 -7.82 9.75
C LYS A 176 18.09 -6.44 10.21
N ALA A 177 16.87 -6.04 9.81
CA ALA A 177 16.33 -4.73 10.16
C ALA A 177 16.07 -4.58 11.66
N PHE A 178 15.71 -5.67 12.35
CA PHE A 178 15.48 -5.69 13.79
C PHE A 178 16.71 -6.11 14.61
N ALA A 179 17.91 -6.25 14.02
CA ALA A 179 19.12 -6.51 14.78
C ALA A 179 19.43 -5.41 15.81
N PRO A 180 19.30 -4.09 15.49
CA PRO A 180 19.41 -3.05 16.51
C PRO A 180 18.21 -3.07 17.46
N GLN A 181 18.47 -3.00 18.76
CA GLN A 181 17.43 -3.11 19.78
C GLN A 181 16.48 -1.90 19.83
N GLU A 182 16.94 -0.74 19.40
CA GLU A 182 16.18 0.51 19.31
C GLU A 182 15.16 0.52 18.15
N VAL A 183 15.27 -0.39 17.18
CA VAL A 183 14.32 -0.47 16.07
C VAL A 183 13.00 -1.08 16.58
N GLY A 184 11.98 -0.24 16.66
CA GLY A 184 10.64 -0.63 17.07
C GLY A 184 9.74 -1.03 15.93
N ALA A 185 9.90 -0.40 14.76
CA ALA A 185 9.08 -0.70 13.59
C ALA A 185 9.86 -0.60 12.28
N VAL A 186 9.45 -1.40 11.31
CA VAL A 186 10.05 -1.46 9.96
C VAL A 186 8.94 -1.47 8.91
N GLN A 187 9.02 -0.54 7.95
CA GLN A 187 8.21 -0.55 6.75
C GLN A 187 9.04 -1.03 5.57
N MET A 188 8.54 -2.00 4.82
CA MET A 188 9.16 -2.44 3.56
C MET A 188 8.59 -1.68 2.35
N GLY A 189 9.25 -1.83 1.20
CA GLY A 189 8.77 -1.32 -0.07
C GLY A 189 7.45 -1.96 -0.48
N VAL A 190 6.62 -1.21 -1.21
CA VAL A 190 5.37 -1.71 -1.80
C VAL A 190 5.44 -1.56 -3.31
N ARG A 191 5.10 -2.63 -4.05
CA ARG A 191 5.08 -2.68 -5.50
C ARG A 191 3.72 -3.16 -6.00
N ILE A 192 3.38 -2.79 -7.22
CA ILE A 192 2.15 -3.25 -7.88
C ILE A 192 2.49 -4.40 -8.83
N ASN A 193 1.92 -5.57 -8.59
CA ASN A 193 2.25 -6.79 -9.35
C ASN A 193 1.62 -6.82 -10.76
N ASN A 194 0.44 -6.24 -10.95
CA ASN A 194 -0.28 -6.16 -12.24
C ASN A 194 0.00 -4.86 -13.02
N ARG A 195 1.13 -4.18 -12.75
CA ARG A 195 1.51 -2.90 -13.37
C ARG A 195 1.72 -2.97 -14.88
N PHE A 196 1.98 -4.16 -15.44
CA PHE A 196 2.18 -4.35 -16.87
C PHE A 196 0.87 -4.45 -17.66
N GLY A 197 -0.22 -4.89 -17.02
CA GLY A 197 -1.52 -5.12 -17.67
C GLY A 197 -2.44 -3.89 -17.70
N SER A 198 -2.14 -2.82 -16.95
CA SER A 198 -3.00 -1.65 -16.85
C SER A 198 -2.20 -0.37 -16.64
N LEU A 199 -2.51 0.66 -17.44
CA LEU A 199 -1.91 1.99 -17.27
C LEU A 199 -2.22 2.57 -15.89
N LEU A 200 -3.44 2.36 -15.40
CA LEU A 200 -3.85 2.82 -14.08
C LEU A 200 -3.07 2.12 -12.97
N ALA A 201 -2.83 0.81 -13.09
CA ALA A 201 -1.98 0.07 -12.17
C ALA A 201 -0.51 0.52 -12.26
N ARG A 202 -0.04 0.88 -13.47
CA ARG A 202 1.31 1.44 -13.68
C ARG A 202 1.48 2.78 -12.97
N MET A 203 0.48 3.66 -13.01
CA MET A 203 0.53 4.94 -12.29
C MET A 203 0.56 4.73 -10.78
N GLN A 204 -0.18 3.76 -10.26
CA GLN A 204 -0.12 3.38 -8.84
C GLN A 204 1.26 2.82 -8.46
N ASP A 205 1.88 1.98 -9.31
CA ASP A 205 3.24 1.48 -9.06
C ASP A 205 4.25 2.63 -9.02
N MET A 206 4.18 3.55 -9.98
CA MET A 206 5.01 4.75 -9.99
C MET A 206 4.83 5.59 -8.73
N GLU A 207 3.58 5.79 -8.27
CA GLU A 207 3.27 6.48 -7.01
C GLU A 207 3.93 5.79 -5.81
N PHE A 208 3.79 4.46 -5.66
CA PHE A 208 4.41 3.72 -4.56
C PHE A 208 5.93 3.73 -4.63
N VAL A 209 6.52 3.59 -5.82
CA VAL A 209 7.97 3.67 -6.00
C VAL A 209 8.50 5.05 -5.59
N ILE A 210 7.84 6.14 -6.03
CA ILE A 210 8.25 7.48 -5.64
C ILE A 210 8.09 7.69 -4.12
N PHE A 211 6.97 7.23 -3.57
CA PHE A 211 6.73 7.30 -2.13
C PHE A 211 7.82 6.58 -1.32
N THR A 212 8.23 5.38 -1.74
CA THR A 212 9.24 4.61 -1.03
C THR A 212 10.66 5.12 -1.27
N GLU A 213 11.04 5.37 -2.52
CA GLU A 213 12.42 5.71 -2.90
C GLU A 213 12.80 7.16 -2.59
N VAL A 214 11.84 8.07 -2.53
CA VAL A 214 12.10 9.47 -2.22
C VAL A 214 11.67 9.78 -0.79
N PHE A 215 10.39 9.60 -0.49
CA PHE A 215 9.84 10.09 0.79
C PHE A 215 10.21 9.16 1.96
N GLN A 216 9.98 7.86 1.88
CA GLN A 216 10.30 6.96 3.00
C GLN A 216 11.81 6.86 3.24
N ARG A 217 12.64 6.85 2.18
CA ARG A 217 14.10 6.93 2.34
C ARG A 217 14.54 8.26 2.95
N GLY A 218 13.96 9.38 2.52
CA GLY A 218 14.24 10.69 3.10
C GLY A 218 13.83 10.76 4.57
N ARG A 219 12.65 10.26 4.91
CA ARG A 219 12.11 10.18 6.27
C ARG A 219 12.96 9.35 7.22
N ARG A 220 13.62 8.31 6.70
CA ARG A 220 14.61 7.56 7.48
C ARG A 220 15.72 8.47 8.02
N ARG A 221 16.19 9.42 7.20
CA ARG A 221 17.26 10.37 7.60
C ARG A 221 16.78 11.35 8.68
N VAL A 222 15.51 11.69 8.71
CA VAL A 222 14.93 12.66 9.65
C VAL A 222 14.13 12.00 10.79
N HIS A 223 14.12 10.66 10.87
CA HIS A 223 13.44 9.87 11.90
C HIS A 223 11.91 10.11 11.95
N SER A 224 11.25 10.07 10.78
CA SER A 224 9.81 10.24 10.63
C SER A 224 9.16 9.21 9.70
N VAL A 225 9.76 8.03 9.59
CA VAL A 225 9.24 6.94 8.74
C VAL A 225 7.82 6.60 9.15
N GLY A 226 6.90 6.68 8.19
CA GLY A 226 5.51 6.28 8.37
C GLY A 226 5.30 4.79 8.12
N MET A 227 4.22 4.24 8.71
CA MET A 227 3.79 2.87 8.44
C MET A 227 2.67 2.85 7.41
N GLY A 228 2.64 1.81 6.60
CA GLY A 228 1.56 1.48 5.67
C GLY A 228 0.92 0.14 6.03
N GLY A 229 -0.30 -0.10 5.58
CA GLY A 229 -1.12 -1.25 5.96
C GLY A 229 -0.63 -2.60 5.43
N ASN A 230 0.45 -2.63 4.64
CA ASN A 230 1.00 -3.85 4.06
C ASN A 230 2.52 -3.88 4.22
N ALA A 231 3.07 -5.02 4.65
CA ALA A 231 4.48 -5.24 4.97
C ALA A 231 5.06 -4.24 5.99
N GLN A 232 4.27 -3.88 6.99
CA GLN A 232 4.76 -3.27 8.21
C GLN A 232 5.10 -4.36 9.23
N PHE A 233 6.23 -4.20 9.91
CA PHE A 233 6.69 -5.08 10.97
C PHE A 233 6.95 -4.25 12.21
N VAL A 234 6.46 -4.69 13.38
CA VAL A 234 6.59 -3.93 14.63
C VAL A 234 7.01 -4.89 15.74
N ARG A 235 8.02 -4.52 16.51
CA ARG A 235 8.45 -5.26 17.70
C ARG A 235 7.31 -5.27 18.71
N LEU A 236 7.03 -6.43 19.32
CA LEU A 236 5.92 -6.54 20.27
C LEU A 236 6.08 -5.58 21.46
N SER A 237 7.30 -5.38 21.97
CA SER A 237 7.56 -4.41 23.04
C SER A 237 7.30 -2.95 22.62
N ALA A 238 7.43 -2.62 21.33
CA ALA A 238 7.05 -1.29 20.81
C ALA A 238 5.52 -1.14 20.72
N LEU A 239 4.80 -2.21 20.37
CA LEU A 239 3.33 -2.24 20.43
C LEU A 239 2.84 -2.15 21.89
N ASP A 240 3.52 -2.83 22.83
CA ASP A 240 3.18 -2.78 24.25
C ASP A 240 3.33 -1.39 24.84
N ALA A 241 4.30 -0.61 24.39
CA ALA A 241 4.47 0.81 24.77
C ALA A 241 3.28 1.69 24.38
N LEU A 242 2.50 1.31 23.37
CA LEU A 242 1.27 1.99 22.95
C LEU A 242 0.00 1.47 23.66
N GLY A 243 0.15 0.48 24.53
CA GLY A 243 -0.94 -0.08 25.32
C GLY A 243 -1.55 -1.37 24.75
N PRO A 244 -2.66 -1.83 25.36
CA PRO A 244 -3.24 -3.15 25.03
C PRO A 244 -3.86 -3.22 23.63
N ARG A 245 -4.33 -2.11 23.08
CA ARG A 245 -4.99 -1.99 21.76
C ARG A 245 -4.29 -0.91 20.92
N PRO A 246 -3.11 -1.19 20.36
CA PRO A 246 -2.30 -0.18 19.69
C PRO A 246 -2.89 0.32 18.37
N TRP A 247 -3.67 -0.47 17.64
CA TRP A 247 -4.36 0.02 16.44
C TRP A 247 -5.67 0.72 16.80
N THR A 248 -5.86 1.93 16.25
CA THR A 248 -7.08 2.71 16.44
C THR A 248 -8.17 2.29 15.44
N ARG A 249 -9.36 2.88 15.57
CA ARG A 249 -10.46 2.73 14.61
C ARG A 249 -10.34 3.67 13.41
N SER A 250 -9.20 4.34 13.23
CA SER A 250 -8.93 5.13 12.03
C SER A 250 -9.07 4.29 10.77
N LEU A 251 -9.51 4.90 9.67
CA LEU A 251 -9.55 4.24 8.36
C LEU A 251 -8.16 4.00 7.76
N THR A 252 -7.13 4.61 8.36
CA THR A 252 -5.70 4.37 8.13
C THR A 252 -5.03 4.12 9.49
N GLU A 253 -5.36 2.99 10.10
CA GLU A 253 -4.86 2.55 11.40
C GLU A 253 -3.34 2.38 11.43
N ASP A 254 -2.77 2.12 10.27
CA ASP A 254 -1.33 2.00 10.00
C ASP A 254 -0.62 3.35 10.08
N PHE A 255 -1.16 4.38 9.43
CA PHE A 255 -0.64 5.74 9.46
C PHE A 255 -0.68 6.31 10.88
N ASP A 256 -1.82 6.14 11.58
CA ASP A 256 -1.99 6.51 12.98
C ASP A 256 -0.95 5.81 13.88
N LEU A 257 -0.80 4.48 13.74
CA LEU A 257 0.20 3.69 14.48
C LEU A 257 1.61 4.23 14.25
N GLY A 258 1.97 4.48 12.98
CA GLY A 258 3.30 4.95 12.61
C GLY A 258 3.66 6.28 13.25
N ILE A 259 2.71 7.23 13.27
CA ILE A 259 2.90 8.53 13.90
C ILE A 259 3.08 8.39 15.42
N ARG A 260 2.27 7.54 16.08
CA ARG A 260 2.38 7.33 17.54
C ARG A 260 3.66 6.60 17.91
N LEU A 261 4.14 5.66 17.11
CA LEU A 261 5.45 5.02 17.32
C LEU A 261 6.59 6.04 17.19
N ASN A 262 6.55 6.93 16.20
CA ASN A 262 7.53 8.02 16.06
C ASN A 262 7.53 9.01 17.25
N ALA A 263 6.47 9.05 18.05
CA ALA A 263 6.39 9.87 19.27
C ALA A 263 6.92 9.14 20.52
N THR A 264 7.34 7.89 20.39
CA THR A 264 7.98 7.13 21.47
C THR A 264 9.51 7.19 21.36
N SER A 265 10.20 6.45 22.23
CA SER A 265 11.66 6.26 22.16
C SER A 265 12.10 5.26 21.08
N TRP A 266 11.16 4.56 20.43
CA TRP A 266 11.45 3.60 19.39
C TRP A 266 11.76 4.28 18.06
N THR A 267 12.64 3.64 17.26
CA THR A 267 12.96 4.08 15.92
C THR A 267 12.11 3.34 14.89
N ASN A 268 11.45 4.10 14.01
CA ASN A 268 10.82 3.54 12.81
C ASN A 268 11.81 3.57 11.66
N GLU A 269 12.00 2.43 10.99
CA GLU A 269 12.90 2.26 9.86
C GLU A 269 12.15 1.97 8.55
N PHE A 270 12.68 2.46 7.43
CA PHE A 270 12.29 2.02 6.10
C PHE A 270 13.35 1.09 5.54
N TRP A 271 12.93 -0.13 5.12
CA TRP A 271 13.85 -1.17 4.64
C TRP A 271 13.64 -1.47 3.16
N PRO A 272 14.43 -0.87 2.25
CA PRO A 272 14.25 -0.96 0.80
C PRO A 272 14.76 -2.26 0.18
N SER A 273 15.45 -3.13 0.95
CA SER A 273 16.05 -4.36 0.42
C SER A 273 15.05 -5.45 0.11
N ALA A 274 13.80 -5.31 0.58
CA ALA A 274 12.70 -6.21 0.27
C ALA A 274 11.39 -5.44 0.11
N SER A 275 10.46 -6.03 -0.62
CA SER A 275 9.16 -5.42 -0.93
C SER A 275 8.02 -6.42 -0.76
N VAL A 276 6.82 -5.89 -0.57
CA VAL A 276 5.58 -6.61 -0.78
C VAL A 276 4.98 -6.19 -2.12
N HIS A 277 4.52 -7.16 -2.89
CA HIS A 277 3.81 -6.95 -4.15
C HIS A 277 2.32 -7.16 -3.91
N GLN A 278 1.50 -6.21 -4.33
CA GLN A 278 0.04 -6.25 -4.17
C GLN A 278 -0.67 -5.92 -5.50
N GLN A 279 -1.97 -6.20 -5.57
CA GLN A 279 -2.75 -5.85 -6.75
C GLN A 279 -3.06 -4.35 -6.80
N GLY A 280 -2.71 -3.70 -7.91
CA GLY A 280 -3.21 -2.37 -8.26
C GLY A 280 -4.64 -2.43 -8.77
N VAL A 281 -5.41 -1.40 -8.48
CA VAL A 281 -6.78 -1.26 -8.95
C VAL A 281 -6.79 -0.89 -10.44
N THR A 282 -7.52 -1.65 -11.25
CA THR A 282 -7.59 -1.46 -12.71
C THR A 282 -8.77 -0.59 -13.16
N ASN A 283 -9.72 -0.33 -12.25
CA ASN A 283 -10.92 0.46 -12.52
C ASN A 283 -10.92 1.80 -11.77
N MET A 284 -11.11 2.90 -12.49
CA MET A 284 -11.07 4.27 -11.93
C MET A 284 -12.09 4.49 -10.81
N ARG A 285 -13.32 3.98 -10.93
CA ARG A 285 -14.34 4.15 -9.87
C ARG A 285 -13.95 3.41 -8.58
N ARG A 286 -13.31 2.22 -8.70
CA ARG A 286 -12.78 1.47 -7.56
C ARG A 286 -11.59 2.21 -6.95
N LEU A 287 -10.68 2.76 -7.77
CA LEU A 287 -9.56 3.56 -7.29
C LEU A 287 -10.03 4.78 -6.50
N LEU A 288 -10.96 5.57 -7.03
CA LEU A 288 -11.49 6.74 -6.34
C LEU A 288 -12.14 6.38 -4.99
N ARG A 289 -12.85 5.23 -4.89
CA ARG A 289 -13.40 4.75 -3.61
C ARG A 289 -12.29 4.39 -2.61
N GLN A 290 -11.28 3.66 -3.05
CA GLN A 290 -10.13 3.27 -2.21
C GLN A 290 -9.39 4.52 -1.71
N ARG A 291 -9.08 5.46 -2.61
CA ARG A 291 -8.37 6.70 -2.29
C ARG A 291 -9.19 7.65 -1.42
N THR A 292 -10.52 7.70 -1.60
CA THR A 292 -11.42 8.44 -0.70
C THR A 292 -11.28 7.91 0.74
N ARG A 293 -11.26 6.58 0.93
CA ARG A 293 -11.09 5.98 2.25
C ARG A 293 -9.72 6.31 2.87
N TRP A 294 -8.64 6.19 2.09
CA TRP A 294 -7.30 6.52 2.60
C TRP A 294 -7.17 8.00 2.95
N PHE A 295 -7.67 8.87 2.10
CA PHE A 295 -7.65 10.31 2.35
C PHE A 295 -8.48 10.67 3.60
N GLN A 296 -9.65 10.05 3.77
CA GLN A 296 -10.50 10.22 4.95
C GLN A 296 -9.75 9.79 6.23
N GLY A 297 -9.07 8.64 6.21
CA GLY A 297 -8.25 8.19 7.34
C GLY A 297 -7.11 9.16 7.66
N ASN A 298 -6.47 9.73 6.64
CA ASN A 298 -5.42 10.73 6.85
C ASN A 298 -5.98 12.04 7.45
N LEU A 299 -7.23 12.45 7.11
CA LEU A 299 -7.90 13.57 7.79
C LEU A 299 -8.11 13.28 9.29
N GLN A 300 -8.42 12.03 9.64
CA GLN A 300 -8.63 11.61 11.02
C GLN A 300 -7.37 11.76 11.90
N ALA A 301 -6.17 11.74 11.30
CA ALA A 301 -4.91 11.89 12.05
C ALA A 301 -4.68 13.28 12.68
N LEU A 302 -5.55 14.27 12.40
CA LEU A 302 -5.43 15.63 12.94
C LEU A 302 -5.38 15.65 14.48
N HIS A 303 -6.03 14.70 15.15
CA HIS A 303 -6.01 14.59 16.61
C HIS A 303 -4.59 14.37 17.19
N LEU A 304 -3.66 13.85 16.38
CA LEU A 304 -2.27 13.58 16.79
C LEU A 304 -1.37 14.82 16.78
N LEU A 305 -1.80 15.96 16.23
CA LEU A 305 -0.97 17.17 16.13
C LEU A 305 -0.37 17.59 17.47
N ARG A 306 -1.17 17.57 18.54
CA ARG A 306 -0.72 18.03 19.87
C ARG A 306 0.33 17.09 20.46
N SER A 307 0.16 15.78 20.32
CA SER A 307 1.11 14.78 20.78
C SER A 307 2.43 14.92 20.02
N VAL A 308 2.39 14.96 18.68
CA VAL A 308 3.58 15.15 17.84
C VAL A 308 4.33 16.44 18.19
N ALA A 309 3.60 17.55 18.36
CA ALA A 309 4.21 18.84 18.69
C ALA A 309 4.95 18.83 20.05
N ARG A 310 4.48 18.01 21.01
CA ARG A 310 5.06 17.93 22.37
C ARG A 310 6.16 16.88 22.48
N GLU A 311 5.99 15.72 21.85
CA GLU A 311 6.80 14.53 22.09
C GLU A 311 7.94 14.36 21.06
N GLN A 312 7.73 14.81 19.81
CA GLN A 312 8.77 14.76 18.79
C GLN A 312 9.62 16.02 18.75
N ARG A 313 10.83 15.94 18.19
CA ARG A 313 11.78 17.04 18.09
C ARG A 313 12.43 17.12 16.71
N GLY A 314 13.05 18.25 16.41
CA GLY A 314 13.88 18.44 15.22
C GLY A 314 13.11 18.30 13.89
N LEU A 315 13.81 17.85 12.86
CA LEU A 315 13.28 17.68 11.51
C LEU A 315 12.20 16.59 11.44
N GLY A 316 12.30 15.55 12.27
CA GLY A 316 11.29 14.49 12.35
C GLY A 316 9.93 15.03 12.75
N ARG A 317 9.88 15.93 13.78
CA ARG A 317 8.65 16.62 14.17
C ARG A 317 8.08 17.43 13.01
N ALA A 318 8.92 18.22 12.34
CA ALA A 318 8.47 19.08 11.24
C ALA A 318 7.88 18.23 10.09
N ASP A 319 8.54 17.13 9.73
CA ASP A 319 8.04 16.23 8.69
C ASP A 319 6.77 15.48 9.12
N THR A 320 6.68 15.00 10.36
CA THR A 320 5.46 14.33 10.83
C THR A 320 4.26 15.29 10.87
N LEU A 321 4.46 16.54 11.29
CA LEU A 321 3.44 17.59 11.21
C LEU A 321 3.03 17.85 9.75
N TRP A 322 4.02 17.91 8.84
CA TRP A 322 3.75 18.02 7.40
C TRP A 322 2.89 16.86 6.90
N GLN A 323 3.21 15.61 7.28
CA GLN A 323 2.42 14.43 6.90
C GLN A 323 0.95 14.55 7.35
N ILE A 324 0.70 14.97 8.61
CA ILE A 324 -0.64 15.16 9.17
C ILE A 324 -1.39 16.28 8.44
N LEU A 325 -0.70 17.39 8.11
CA LEU A 325 -1.31 18.54 7.46
C LEU A 325 -1.48 18.40 5.95
N THR A 326 -0.73 17.48 5.31
CA THR A 326 -0.76 17.28 3.85
C THR A 326 -2.17 17.15 3.26
N PRO A 327 -3.13 16.35 3.81
CA PRO A 327 -4.47 16.27 3.23
C PRO A 327 -5.21 17.61 3.24
N TYR A 328 -5.02 18.44 4.25
CA TYR A 328 -5.62 19.78 4.34
C TYR A 328 -4.97 20.74 3.33
N LEU A 329 -3.65 20.67 3.19
CA LEU A 329 -2.92 21.44 2.18
C LEU A 329 -3.34 21.05 0.74
N LEU A 330 -3.58 19.76 0.49
CA LEU A 330 -4.08 19.29 -0.80
C LEU A 330 -5.51 19.79 -1.08
N LEU A 331 -6.39 19.83 -0.10
CA LEU A 331 -7.74 20.41 -0.24
C LEU A 331 -7.67 21.91 -0.55
N THR A 332 -6.89 22.67 0.23
CA THR A 332 -6.68 24.09 -0.02
C THR A 332 -6.04 24.34 -1.38
N GLY A 333 -4.99 23.55 -1.71
CA GLY A 333 -4.32 23.63 -3.00
C GLY A 333 -5.22 23.33 -4.19
N SER A 334 -6.20 22.43 -4.02
CA SER A 334 -7.13 22.08 -5.11
C SER A 334 -8.04 23.25 -5.50
N LEU A 335 -8.42 24.11 -4.55
CA LEU A 335 -9.18 25.33 -4.84
C LEU A 335 -8.33 26.34 -5.64
N LEU A 336 -7.06 26.48 -5.25
CA LEU A 336 -6.13 27.36 -5.94
C LEU A 336 -5.71 26.81 -7.30
N THR A 337 -5.61 25.48 -7.43
CA THR A 337 -5.19 24.81 -8.67
C THR A 337 -6.18 25.06 -9.81
N LEU A 338 -7.48 25.14 -9.56
CA LEU A 338 -8.47 25.40 -10.59
C LEU A 338 -8.30 26.81 -11.18
N SER A 339 -8.15 27.83 -10.34
CA SER A 339 -7.86 29.21 -10.78
C SER A 339 -6.55 29.26 -11.57
N PHE A 340 -5.49 28.65 -11.03
CA PHE A 340 -4.18 28.58 -11.67
C PHE A 340 -4.24 27.88 -13.05
N LEU A 341 -4.95 26.77 -13.19
CA LEU A 341 -5.10 26.06 -14.47
C LEU A 341 -5.83 26.91 -15.50
N ILE A 342 -6.91 27.61 -15.13
CA ILE A 342 -7.63 28.52 -16.03
C ILE A 342 -6.68 29.59 -16.52
N THR A 343 -5.94 30.24 -15.63
CA THR A 343 -5.00 31.29 -16.00
C THR A 343 -3.84 30.76 -16.84
N MET A 344 -3.31 29.58 -16.52
CA MET A 344 -2.25 28.94 -17.33
C MET A 344 -2.71 28.62 -18.76
N VAL A 345 -3.95 28.14 -18.92
CA VAL A 345 -4.50 27.85 -20.25
C VAL A 345 -4.69 29.15 -21.02
N THR A 346 -5.25 30.20 -20.41
CA THR A 346 -5.43 31.50 -21.06
C THR A 346 -4.09 32.15 -21.41
N ALA A 347 -3.08 32.08 -20.54
CA ALA A 347 -1.73 32.54 -20.79
C ALA A 347 -1.05 31.77 -21.94
N ALA A 348 -1.22 30.44 -21.98
CA ALA A 348 -0.67 29.60 -23.03
C ALA A 348 -1.31 29.91 -24.40
N VAL A 349 -2.63 30.10 -24.45
CA VAL A 349 -3.33 30.53 -25.66
C VAL A 349 -2.83 31.91 -26.12
N ALA A 350 -2.73 32.89 -25.21
CA ALA A 350 -2.21 34.20 -25.50
C ALA A 350 -0.75 34.17 -25.98
N ALA A 351 0.07 33.30 -25.40
CA ALA A 351 1.47 33.10 -25.77
C ALA A 351 1.62 32.48 -27.18
N VAL A 352 0.77 31.52 -27.53
CA VAL A 352 0.76 30.93 -28.88
C VAL A 352 0.36 32.00 -29.93
N LEU A 353 -0.60 32.86 -29.57
CA LEU A 353 -1.02 33.95 -30.46
C LEU A 353 0.02 35.08 -30.60
N ARG A 354 0.96 35.20 -29.65
CA ARG A 354 2.04 36.20 -29.61
C ARG A 354 3.40 35.52 -29.47
N TRP A 355 3.69 34.53 -30.32
CA TRP A 355 4.83 33.62 -30.19
C TRP A 355 6.19 34.31 -29.99
N GLU A 356 6.46 35.40 -30.69
CA GLU A 356 7.78 36.07 -30.65
C GLU A 356 8.19 36.62 -29.28
N GLN A 357 7.23 36.84 -28.37
CA GLN A 357 7.52 37.44 -27.05
C GLN A 357 7.28 36.48 -25.86
N SER A 358 6.78 35.27 -26.10
CA SER A 358 6.18 34.49 -25.02
C SER A 358 6.72 33.06 -24.85
N TRP A 359 7.56 32.56 -25.75
CA TRP A 359 8.08 31.17 -25.67
C TRP A 359 8.84 30.86 -24.37
N ILE A 360 9.57 31.84 -23.81
CA ILE A 360 10.31 31.69 -22.55
C ILE A 360 9.38 31.38 -21.38
N TRP A 361 8.20 32.03 -21.34
CA TRP A 361 7.17 31.79 -20.33
C TRP A 361 6.55 30.39 -20.46
N LEU A 362 6.34 29.93 -21.71
CA LEU A 362 5.85 28.58 -21.98
C LEU A 362 6.84 27.52 -21.50
N VAL A 363 8.13 27.70 -21.76
CA VAL A 363 9.19 26.79 -21.25
C VAL A 363 9.23 26.81 -19.72
N GLY A 364 9.19 28.01 -19.10
CA GLY A 364 9.14 28.14 -17.65
C GLY A 364 7.93 27.44 -17.04
N ALA A 365 6.75 27.64 -17.59
CA ALA A 365 5.52 26.99 -17.16
C ALA A 365 5.59 25.45 -17.30
N TYR A 366 6.14 24.96 -18.42
CA TYR A 366 6.36 23.52 -18.63
C TYR A 366 7.32 22.94 -17.58
N VAL A 367 8.44 23.60 -17.32
CA VAL A 367 9.42 23.13 -16.31
C VAL A 367 8.80 23.08 -14.91
N ILE A 368 8.00 24.10 -14.54
CA ILE A 368 7.30 24.11 -13.25
C ILE A 368 6.26 23.00 -13.17
N ALA A 369 5.45 22.81 -14.21
CA ALA A 369 4.36 21.85 -14.21
C ALA A 369 4.84 20.39 -14.30
N PHE A 370 5.85 20.12 -15.12
CA PHE A 370 6.28 18.75 -15.45
C PHE A 370 7.66 18.39 -14.90
N GLY A 371 8.50 19.36 -14.51
CA GLY A 371 9.86 19.12 -14.03
C GLY A 371 9.95 18.10 -12.90
N PRO A 372 9.17 18.21 -11.82
CA PRO A 372 9.15 17.21 -10.75
C PRO A 372 8.75 15.83 -11.24
N ALA A 373 7.75 15.74 -12.12
CA ALA A 373 7.28 14.47 -12.68
C ALA A 373 8.33 13.82 -13.59
N LEU A 374 9.13 14.61 -14.33
CA LEU A 374 10.27 14.12 -15.11
C LEU A 374 11.37 13.53 -14.21
N ILE A 375 11.66 14.16 -13.06
CA ILE A 375 12.59 13.61 -12.07
C ILE A 375 12.05 12.28 -11.52
N TYR A 376 10.77 12.22 -11.19
CA TYR A 376 10.12 10.99 -10.73
C TYR A 376 10.14 9.90 -11.80
N ALA A 377 9.88 10.24 -13.05
CA ALA A 377 9.95 9.30 -14.17
C ALA A 377 11.37 8.77 -14.38
N TRP A 378 12.40 9.59 -14.19
CA TRP A 378 13.79 9.14 -14.24
C TRP A 378 14.12 8.17 -13.10
N ILE A 379 13.67 8.44 -11.87
CA ILE A 379 13.83 7.51 -10.73
C ILE A 379 13.11 6.19 -11.04
N TYR A 380 11.87 6.26 -11.51
CA TYR A 380 11.07 5.10 -11.86
C TYR A 380 11.72 4.29 -12.99
N TRP A 381 12.21 4.95 -14.04
CA TRP A 381 12.95 4.32 -15.13
C TRP A 381 14.20 3.59 -14.63
N ARG A 382 14.99 4.19 -13.75
CA ARG A 382 16.18 3.54 -13.18
C ARG A 382 15.87 2.22 -12.49
N ILE A 383 14.71 2.10 -11.89
CA ILE A 383 14.25 0.88 -11.20
C ILE A 383 13.70 -0.11 -12.22
N GLU A 384 12.83 0.34 -13.13
CA GLU A 384 12.09 -0.50 -14.06
C GLU A 384 12.82 -0.81 -15.39
N ARG A 385 13.98 -0.21 -15.66
CA ARG A 385 14.71 -0.44 -16.91
C ARG A 385 15.12 -1.90 -17.12
N ARG A 386 15.36 -2.64 -16.03
CA ARG A 386 15.67 -4.08 -16.07
C ARG A 386 14.45 -4.92 -16.45
N GLU A 387 13.26 -4.39 -16.21
CA GLU A 387 11.96 -4.97 -16.59
C GLU A 387 11.48 -4.47 -17.97
N GLY A 388 12.36 -3.86 -18.76
CA GLY A 388 12.09 -3.45 -20.14
C GLY A 388 11.45 -2.06 -20.31
N LEU A 389 11.39 -1.22 -19.27
CA LEU A 389 10.93 0.16 -19.44
C LEU A 389 11.99 1.00 -20.15
N ASN A 390 11.68 1.54 -21.33
CA ASN A 390 12.54 2.50 -22.03
C ASN A 390 12.29 3.94 -21.55
N LEU A 391 13.26 4.84 -21.80
CA LEU A 391 13.22 6.23 -21.34
C LEU A 391 12.07 7.02 -21.96
N ILE A 392 11.74 6.80 -23.23
CA ILE A 392 10.66 7.51 -23.94
C ILE A 392 9.31 7.21 -23.28
N LYS A 393 9.04 5.93 -22.98
CA LYS A 393 7.83 5.53 -22.22
C LYS A 393 7.81 6.15 -20.83
N ALA A 394 8.96 6.21 -20.15
CA ALA A 394 9.05 6.83 -18.84
C ALA A 394 8.70 8.33 -18.87
N VAL A 395 9.19 9.06 -19.89
CA VAL A 395 8.82 10.47 -20.10
C VAL A 395 7.32 10.61 -20.40
N GLY A 396 6.74 9.72 -21.21
CA GLY A 396 5.28 9.67 -21.41
C GLY A 396 4.52 9.45 -20.09
N TYR A 397 5.01 8.56 -19.23
CA TYR A 397 4.44 8.34 -17.91
C TYR A 397 4.56 9.55 -16.98
N ALA A 398 5.62 10.38 -17.09
CA ALA A 398 5.71 11.63 -16.35
C ALA A 398 4.52 12.57 -16.62
N HIS A 399 4.14 12.72 -17.88
CA HIS A 399 3.01 13.59 -18.27
C HIS A 399 1.67 13.03 -17.76
N LEU A 400 1.48 11.71 -17.88
CA LEU A 400 0.29 11.05 -17.34
C LEU A 400 0.25 11.09 -15.80
N PHE A 401 1.40 11.08 -15.14
CA PHE A 401 1.50 11.16 -13.70
C PHE A 401 1.09 12.52 -13.14
N VAL A 402 1.34 13.60 -13.90
CA VAL A 402 0.80 14.94 -13.56
C VAL A 402 -0.73 14.93 -13.56
N LEU A 403 -1.35 14.34 -14.60
CA LEU A 403 -2.82 14.19 -14.65
C LEU A 403 -3.34 13.29 -13.52
N TYR A 404 -2.63 12.19 -13.24
CA TYR A 404 -2.94 11.32 -12.11
C TYR A 404 -2.86 12.07 -10.76
N GLY A 405 -1.92 12.99 -10.63
CA GLY A 405 -1.74 13.88 -9.47
C GLY A 405 -2.89 14.87 -9.23
N LEU A 406 -3.84 15.03 -10.17
CA LEU A 406 -5.06 15.83 -9.98
C LEU A 406 -6.19 15.04 -9.29
N LEU A 407 -6.12 13.71 -9.23
CA LEU A 407 -7.15 12.87 -8.61
C LEU A 407 -7.40 13.18 -7.13
N PRO A 408 -6.41 13.60 -6.30
CA PRO A 408 -6.66 14.05 -4.93
C PRO A 408 -7.72 15.14 -4.81
N SER A 409 -7.82 16.04 -5.81
CA SER A 409 -8.86 17.07 -5.84
C SER A 409 -10.27 16.48 -5.91
N LEU A 410 -10.45 15.31 -6.52
CA LEU A 410 -11.76 14.64 -6.63
C LEU A 410 -12.08 13.83 -5.37
N TYR A 411 -11.19 12.93 -4.98
CA TYR A 411 -11.45 12.04 -3.85
C TYR A 411 -11.27 12.73 -2.48
N GLY A 412 -10.49 13.81 -2.40
CA GLY A 412 -10.25 14.57 -1.17
C GLY A 412 -11.52 15.28 -0.70
N TRP A 413 -12.21 16.02 -1.56
CA TRP A 413 -13.47 16.67 -1.22
C TRP A 413 -14.56 15.67 -0.85
N ARG A 414 -14.61 14.53 -1.55
CA ARG A 414 -15.51 13.43 -1.19
C ARG A 414 -15.18 12.86 0.20
N ALA A 415 -13.89 12.74 0.52
CA ALA A 415 -13.43 12.26 1.82
C ALA A 415 -13.81 13.24 2.94
N LEU A 416 -13.59 14.55 2.73
CA LEU A 416 -13.98 15.60 3.66
C LEU A 416 -15.49 15.59 3.91
N ALA A 417 -16.31 15.53 2.85
CA ALA A 417 -17.77 15.45 2.99
C ALA A 417 -18.22 14.21 3.79
N ARG A 418 -17.56 13.05 3.59
CA ARG A 418 -17.82 11.83 4.37
C ARG A 418 -17.45 12.00 5.83
N GLU A 419 -16.30 12.63 6.12
CA GLU A 419 -15.84 12.87 7.48
C GLU A 419 -16.79 13.81 8.22
N LEU A 420 -17.18 14.93 7.60
CA LEU A 420 -18.12 15.90 8.17
C LEU A 420 -19.53 15.30 8.39
N THR A 421 -19.93 14.31 7.59
CA THR A 421 -21.24 13.62 7.74
C THR A 421 -21.17 12.36 8.61
N GLY A 422 -20.05 12.07 9.26
CA GLY A 422 -19.87 10.91 10.13
C GLY A 422 -19.93 9.55 9.43
N ARG A 423 -19.72 9.50 8.10
CA ARG A 423 -19.77 8.25 7.33
C ARG A 423 -18.44 7.52 7.42
N THR A 424 -18.28 6.66 8.41
CA THR A 424 -17.04 5.89 8.68
C THR A 424 -17.06 4.47 8.14
N GLY A 425 -18.13 4.04 7.45
CA GLY A 425 -18.26 2.67 6.95
C GLY A 425 -17.08 2.22 6.09
N TRP A 426 -16.48 1.08 6.45
CA TRP A 426 -15.37 0.46 5.73
C TRP A 426 -15.87 -0.20 4.45
N ALA A 427 -15.74 0.52 3.31
CA ALA A 427 -16.00 -0.04 1.99
C ALA A 427 -14.74 -0.76 1.50
N LYS A 428 -14.74 -2.10 1.59
CA LYS A 428 -13.65 -2.93 1.09
C LYS A 428 -13.50 -2.78 -0.44
N THR A 429 -12.27 -2.81 -0.92
CA THR A 429 -11.95 -2.92 -2.36
C THR A 429 -11.90 -4.41 -2.72
N ALA A 430 -12.81 -4.89 -3.57
CA ALA A 430 -12.78 -6.26 -4.07
C ALA A 430 -11.49 -6.52 -4.86
N ARG A 431 -10.87 -7.68 -4.64
CA ARG A 431 -9.69 -8.17 -5.37
C ARG A 431 -10.12 -8.95 -6.60
N GLU A 432 -9.22 -9.13 -7.55
CA GLU A 432 -9.42 -9.94 -8.74
C GLU A 432 -8.66 -11.25 -8.57
N ALA A 433 -9.24 -12.36 -9.03
CA ALA A 433 -8.56 -13.66 -9.02
C ALA A 433 -7.22 -13.58 -9.77
N GLU A 434 -6.19 -14.22 -9.22
CA GLU A 434 -4.90 -14.29 -9.89
C GLU A 434 -4.94 -15.27 -11.06
N PRO A 435 -4.40 -14.92 -12.25
CA PRO A 435 -4.19 -15.89 -13.31
C PRO A 435 -3.35 -17.06 -12.80
N ALA A 436 -3.74 -18.29 -13.11
CA ALA A 436 -3.09 -19.52 -12.64
C ALA A 436 -1.56 -19.58 -12.88
N GLN A 437 -1.08 -18.94 -13.96
CA GLN A 437 0.35 -18.85 -14.30
C GLN A 437 1.17 -17.98 -13.32
N VAL A 438 0.55 -17.04 -12.61
CA VAL A 438 1.21 -16.15 -11.64
C VAL A 438 1.18 -16.74 -10.23
N ALA A 439 0.38 -17.78 -10.02
CA ALA A 439 0.24 -18.47 -8.73
C ALA A 439 1.41 -19.40 -8.39
N GLN A 440 2.36 -19.64 -9.32
CA GLN A 440 3.54 -20.48 -9.04
C GLN A 440 4.51 -19.79 -8.06
N PRO A 441 5.17 -20.55 -7.17
CA PRO A 441 6.22 -20.03 -6.32
C PRO A 441 7.32 -19.42 -7.18
N PHE A 442 7.85 -18.28 -6.78
CA PHE A 442 8.98 -17.63 -7.43
C PHE A 442 10.17 -18.61 -7.43
N GLN A 443 10.52 -19.19 -8.57
CA GLN A 443 11.74 -19.95 -8.70
C GLN A 443 12.90 -18.95 -8.60
N ALA A 444 13.62 -18.99 -7.49
CA ALA A 444 14.87 -18.25 -7.34
C ALA A 444 15.80 -18.67 -8.49
N ALA A 445 16.22 -17.72 -9.33
CA ALA A 445 17.29 -17.96 -10.27
C ALA A 445 18.52 -18.43 -9.48
N ALA A 446 18.99 -19.64 -9.79
CA ALA A 446 20.17 -20.21 -9.16
C ALA A 446 21.35 -19.24 -9.33
N PRO A 447 22.13 -18.95 -8.28
CA PRO A 447 23.32 -18.13 -8.43
C PRO A 447 24.36 -18.93 -9.24
N GLY A 448 24.65 -18.49 -10.47
CA GLY A 448 25.80 -18.98 -11.21
C GLY A 448 25.56 -19.71 -12.53
N GLY A 449 24.43 -19.49 -13.22
CA GLY A 449 24.26 -19.94 -14.60
C GLY A 449 24.72 -18.88 -15.61
N LEU A 450 25.83 -19.10 -16.29
CA LEU A 450 26.25 -18.35 -17.49
C LEU A 450 25.15 -18.46 -18.54
N VAL A 451 24.59 -17.33 -18.95
CA VAL A 451 23.64 -17.25 -20.06
C VAL A 451 24.43 -17.50 -21.35
N PRO A 452 24.06 -18.48 -22.19
CA PRO A 452 24.67 -18.63 -23.51
C PRO A 452 24.23 -17.45 -24.39
N THR A 453 25.17 -16.62 -24.81
CA THR A 453 24.98 -15.62 -25.85
C THR A 453 24.98 -16.32 -27.22
N GLY A 454 23.79 -16.64 -27.73
CA GLY A 454 23.59 -17.06 -29.11
C GLY A 454 22.36 -16.37 -29.69
N PRO A 455 22.40 -15.88 -30.95
CA PRO A 455 21.26 -15.23 -31.57
C PRO A 455 20.11 -16.23 -31.82
N PRO A 456 18.83 -15.81 -31.81
CA PRO A 456 17.71 -16.69 -32.04
C PRO A 456 17.69 -17.15 -33.49
N ALA A 457 17.67 -18.48 -33.72
CA ALA A 457 17.47 -19.09 -35.02
C ALA A 457 16.05 -18.77 -35.52
N LEU A 458 15.97 -18.21 -36.73
CA LEU A 458 14.75 -18.05 -37.51
C LEU A 458 14.29 -19.43 -38.00
N GLY A 459 13.04 -19.75 -37.77
CA GLY A 459 12.26 -20.65 -38.62
C GLY A 459 11.98 -22.05 -38.08
N SER A 460 10.80 -22.23 -37.52
CA SER A 460 9.99 -23.44 -37.72
C SER A 460 8.51 -23.09 -37.57
N GLN A 461 7.75 -23.29 -38.64
CA GLN A 461 6.29 -23.13 -38.69
C GLN A 461 5.61 -24.21 -37.81
N PRO A 462 4.45 -23.90 -37.18
CA PRO A 462 3.66 -24.91 -36.48
C PRO A 462 2.94 -25.83 -37.48
N PRO A 463 2.71 -27.14 -37.14
CA PRO A 463 1.99 -28.06 -37.96
C PRO A 463 0.48 -27.76 -38.03
N PRO A 464 -0.23 -28.23 -39.08
CA PRO A 464 -1.63 -27.88 -39.33
C PRO A 464 -2.58 -28.56 -38.34
N HIS A 465 -3.65 -27.84 -38.01
CA HIS A 465 -4.74 -28.27 -37.15
C HIS A 465 -5.43 -29.55 -37.60
N GLU A 466 -5.38 -30.59 -36.78
CA GLU A 466 -6.26 -31.76 -36.89
C GLU A 466 -7.62 -31.45 -36.26
N ALA A 467 -8.67 -31.63 -37.08
CA ALA A 467 -10.05 -31.36 -36.68
C ALA A 467 -10.58 -32.46 -35.75
N VAL A 468 -10.80 -32.10 -34.47
CA VAL A 468 -11.48 -32.98 -33.51
C VAL A 468 -12.99 -32.91 -33.78
N ARG A 469 -13.56 -34.04 -34.24
CA ARG A 469 -15.00 -34.26 -34.42
C ARG A 469 -15.73 -34.15 -33.06
N ARG A 470 -16.74 -33.28 -33.01
CA ARG A 470 -17.71 -33.21 -31.91
C ARG A 470 -18.64 -34.42 -31.95
N ALA A 471 -18.77 -35.12 -30.81
CA ALA A 471 -19.84 -36.09 -30.56
C ALA A 471 -21.13 -35.38 -30.09
N PRO A 472 -22.31 -35.88 -30.40
CA PRO A 472 -23.57 -35.17 -30.10
C PRO A 472 -24.02 -35.35 -28.66
N ILE A 473 -24.67 -34.29 -28.14
CA ILE A 473 -25.28 -34.19 -26.81
C ILE A 473 -26.62 -34.95 -26.83
N PRO A 474 -26.94 -35.87 -25.88
CA PRO A 474 -28.27 -36.43 -25.74
C PRO A 474 -29.24 -35.48 -25.01
N ALA A 475 -30.48 -35.45 -25.47
CA ALA A 475 -31.60 -34.66 -24.98
C ALA A 475 -32.14 -35.15 -23.61
N PRO A 476 -32.85 -34.29 -22.85
CA PRO A 476 -33.31 -34.62 -21.49
C PRO A 476 -34.62 -35.46 -21.52
N GLY A 477 -34.56 -36.59 -20.82
CA GLY A 477 -35.72 -37.46 -20.59
C GLY A 477 -36.41 -37.11 -19.28
N THR A 478 -37.69 -36.88 -19.37
CA THR A 478 -38.71 -36.80 -18.30
C THR A 478 -38.89 -38.14 -17.59
N MET A 479 -39.07 -38.12 -16.23
CA MET A 479 -40.02 -38.98 -15.51
C MET A 479 -39.85 -38.89 -13.99
N ARG A 480 -40.86 -38.49 -13.38
CA ARG A 480 -41.96 -39.08 -12.59
C ARG A 480 -41.70 -39.31 -11.10
N ALA A 481 -42.66 -38.77 -10.36
CA ALA A 481 -42.86 -38.85 -8.95
C ALA A 481 -43.13 -40.27 -8.43
N GLY A 482 -42.76 -40.53 -7.19
CA GLY A 482 -43.14 -41.72 -6.42
C GLY A 482 -42.70 -41.58 -4.97
N SER A 483 -43.52 -41.14 -4.17
CA SER A 483 -44.15 -41.41 -2.89
C SER A 483 -43.33 -42.10 -1.78
N ALA A 484 -43.54 -41.52 -0.56
CA ALA A 484 -43.66 -42.13 0.77
C ALA A 484 -42.41 -42.18 1.68
N ALA A 485 -42.53 -41.40 2.75
CA ALA A 485 -41.85 -41.56 4.03
C ALA A 485 -42.35 -42.84 4.79
N PRO A 486 -41.74 -43.32 5.89
CA PRO A 486 -41.68 -42.53 7.11
C PRO A 486 -40.45 -42.75 8.06
N ALA A 487 -40.29 -41.75 8.94
CA ALA A 487 -39.90 -41.75 10.33
C ALA A 487 -38.80 -42.71 10.87
N GLY A 488 -37.79 -42.11 11.51
CA GLY A 488 -36.85 -42.79 12.40
C GLY A 488 -35.82 -41.83 13.02
N SER A 489 -36.10 -41.43 14.24
CA SER A 489 -35.29 -40.63 15.16
C SER A 489 -33.90 -41.19 15.43
N SER A 490 -32.85 -40.37 15.44
CA SER A 490 -31.84 -40.43 16.51
C SER A 490 -30.90 -39.19 16.46
N LEU A 491 -30.84 -38.54 17.58
CA LEU A 491 -29.92 -37.50 17.98
C LEU A 491 -28.46 -37.95 17.82
N GLY A 492 -27.67 -37.25 17.01
CA GLY A 492 -26.22 -37.39 16.94
C GLY A 492 -25.59 -36.00 16.98
N HIS A 493 -24.93 -35.67 18.09
CA HIS A 493 -24.15 -34.46 18.28
C HIS A 493 -23.09 -34.31 17.20
N PRO A 494 -22.85 -33.07 16.67
CA PRO A 494 -21.66 -32.86 15.85
C PRO A 494 -20.42 -32.76 16.72
N ALA A 495 -19.50 -33.67 16.46
CA ALA A 495 -18.18 -33.74 17.08
C ALA A 495 -17.34 -32.50 16.76
N VAL A 496 -16.76 -32.00 17.79
CA VAL A 496 -15.75 -30.97 17.97
C VAL A 496 -14.66 -30.99 16.89
N VAL A 497 -14.67 -30.01 16.00
CA VAL A 497 -13.54 -29.60 15.18
C VAL A 497 -12.77 -28.54 15.98
N GLY A 498 -12.06 -28.97 17.04
CA GLY A 498 -11.38 -28.02 17.93
C GLY A 498 -9.96 -28.45 18.38
N ARG A 499 -9.39 -29.52 17.84
CA ARG A 499 -8.11 -30.06 18.39
C ARG A 499 -6.85 -29.90 17.54
N ARG A 500 -6.91 -29.32 16.33
CA ARG A 500 -5.70 -29.12 15.51
C ARG A 500 -5.01 -27.75 15.65
N THR A 501 -5.65 -26.77 16.26
CA THR A 501 -5.12 -25.40 16.37
C THR A 501 -4.12 -25.20 17.52
N HIS A 502 -4.06 -26.08 18.51
CA HIS A 502 -3.17 -25.91 19.67
C HIS A 502 -1.68 -26.22 19.42
N ARG A 503 -1.31 -26.87 18.31
CA ARG A 503 0.09 -27.29 18.05
C ARG A 503 0.98 -26.23 17.40
N ALA A 504 0.44 -25.22 16.74
CA ALA A 504 1.25 -24.26 15.99
C ALA A 504 2.19 -23.41 16.87
N PHE A 505 1.86 -23.23 18.15
CA PHE A 505 2.64 -22.42 19.09
C PHE A 505 3.29 -23.26 20.23
N SER A 506 2.89 -24.53 20.43
CA SER A 506 3.37 -25.32 21.56
C SER A 506 4.72 -26.05 21.34
N ASN A 507 5.19 -26.16 20.10
CA ASN A 507 6.42 -26.90 19.79
C ASN A 507 7.73 -26.09 19.96
N LEU A 508 7.66 -24.84 20.42
CA LEU A 508 8.86 -24.02 20.66
C LEU A 508 9.56 -24.32 21.99
N ASN A 509 8.94 -25.15 22.88
CA ASN A 509 9.44 -25.29 24.24
C ASN A 509 10.50 -26.40 24.44
N ASN A 510 10.80 -27.26 23.46
CA ASN A 510 11.60 -28.44 23.77
C ASN A 510 12.85 -28.76 22.94
N GLU A 511 13.13 -28.05 21.83
CA GLU A 511 14.26 -28.48 20.97
C GLU A 511 15.38 -27.44 20.70
N GLU A 512 15.23 -26.16 21.03
CA GLU A 512 16.24 -25.14 20.66
C GLU A 512 16.86 -24.35 21.84
N MET A 513 16.76 -24.84 23.08
CA MET A 513 17.46 -24.26 24.24
C MET A 513 18.46 -25.25 24.89
N ARG A 514 19.20 -26.00 24.07
CA ARG A 514 20.43 -26.70 24.54
C ARG A 514 21.60 -26.32 23.67
#